data_1c815788d0b16c1a0bd0850bf6d50bb3
#
_entry.id   1c815788d0b16c1a0bd0850bf6d50bb3
#
_cell.length_a   1.000
_cell.length_b   1.000
_cell.length_c   1.000
_cell.angle_alpha   90.00
_cell.angle_beta   90.00
_cell.angle_gamma   90.00
#
_symmetry.space_group_name_H-M   'P 1'
#
loop_
_entity.id
_entity.type
_entity.pdbx_description
1 polymer ?
#
loop_
_entity_poly.entity_id
_entity_poly.type
_entity_poly.pdbx_seq_one_letter_code
_entity_poly.pdbx_strand_id
1 'polypeptide(L)'
;MRTSGILAAAILIAAALPAGAQQAYPTPEAAVKDLVDSAKAQTPGFGDRILGKEGAALLRSGDPDEDAENLKEFNEAAAKLTAIDDGPDGTKILRVGNGWTLPLPVVKTDAGWKFDAVKGKEEMTNRRVGFNELSAIEACRAYVAAQDEYFKLDPDGNGLREYATKIISTPGKHDGLYWPREDQADISPLDGFIDDADLAGRYGHEPEPYDGYYFRILNAQGPAAPGGAHSYLVNGHMIAGHAMVAWPAAYGDSGVESFICGENGVVYQKNLGPNTAALGASMSQYNPDASWTVVE
;
A
#
# COMPACT_ATOMS: atom_id res chain seq x y z
N MET A 1 34.64 -68.28 -24.16
CA MET A 1 33.53 -67.33 -24.45
C MET A 1 33.68 -66.15 -23.51
N ARG A 2 34.13 -65.02 -24.04
CA ARG A 2 34.32 -63.77 -23.27
C ARG A 2 33.11 -62.88 -23.57
N THR A 3 32.31 -62.58 -22.56
CA THR A 3 31.20 -61.63 -22.64
C THR A 3 31.71 -60.21 -22.31
N SER A 4 31.78 -59.36 -23.32
CA SER A 4 32.13 -57.94 -23.16
C SER A 4 30.88 -57.18 -22.65
N GLY A 5 30.94 -56.64 -21.45
CA GLY A 5 29.95 -55.70 -20.92
C GLY A 5 30.20 -54.30 -21.49
N ILE A 6 29.25 -53.74 -22.15
CA ILE A 6 29.26 -52.34 -22.63
C ILE A 6 28.82 -51.47 -21.47
N LEU A 7 29.72 -50.68 -20.90
CA LEU A 7 29.39 -49.58 -19.97
C LEU A 7 28.84 -48.39 -20.80
N ALA A 8 27.58 -48.14 -20.69
CA ALA A 8 26.98 -46.91 -21.24
C ALA A 8 27.30 -45.73 -20.27
N ALA A 9 28.27 -44.90 -20.63
CA ALA A 9 28.53 -43.65 -19.96
C ALA A 9 27.44 -42.64 -20.33
N ALA A 10 26.58 -42.31 -19.39
CA ALA A 10 25.64 -41.21 -19.55
C ALA A 10 26.41 -39.87 -19.51
N ILE A 11 26.66 -39.29 -20.66
CA ILE A 11 27.22 -37.93 -20.76
C ILE A 11 26.12 -36.95 -20.32
N LEU A 12 26.21 -36.41 -19.09
CA LEU A 12 25.45 -35.22 -18.70
C LEU A 12 26.02 -34.03 -19.50
N ILE A 13 25.32 -33.66 -20.58
CA ILE A 13 25.56 -32.39 -21.28
C ILE A 13 25.06 -31.27 -20.35
N ALA A 14 25.97 -30.69 -19.58
CA ALA A 14 25.72 -29.42 -18.94
C ALA A 14 25.64 -28.35 -20.02
N ALA A 15 24.47 -28.02 -20.46
CA ALA A 15 24.24 -26.88 -21.35
C ALA A 15 24.71 -25.62 -20.59
N ALA A 16 25.81 -25.01 -21.08
CA ALA A 16 26.25 -23.71 -20.61
C ALA A 16 25.13 -22.70 -20.93
N LEU A 17 24.49 -22.15 -19.91
CA LEU A 17 23.56 -21.07 -20.08
C LEU A 17 24.28 -19.86 -20.66
N PRO A 18 23.69 -19.11 -21.60
CA PRO A 18 24.26 -17.85 -22.07
C PRO A 18 24.46 -16.92 -20.89
N ALA A 19 25.61 -16.22 -20.84
CA ALA A 19 25.92 -15.26 -19.80
C ALA A 19 24.81 -14.20 -19.72
N GLY A 20 24.04 -14.17 -18.61
CA GLY A 20 22.92 -13.27 -18.37
C GLY A 20 21.52 -13.90 -18.40
N ALA A 21 21.39 -15.21 -18.70
CA ALA A 21 20.08 -15.90 -18.58
C ALA A 21 19.82 -16.23 -17.11
N GLN A 22 18.57 -16.02 -16.68
CA GLN A 22 18.10 -16.43 -15.36
C GLN A 22 18.23 -17.95 -15.18
N GLN A 23 18.69 -18.39 -14.01
CA GLN A 23 18.85 -19.80 -13.70
C GLN A 23 17.49 -20.49 -13.52
N ALA A 24 17.37 -21.70 -14.10
CA ALA A 24 16.27 -22.61 -13.84
C ALA A 24 16.75 -23.76 -12.93
N TYR A 25 15.82 -24.30 -12.16
CA TYR A 25 16.11 -25.30 -11.12
C TYR A 25 15.25 -26.56 -11.31
N PRO A 26 15.72 -27.74 -10.87
CA PRO A 26 14.93 -28.97 -10.98
C PRO A 26 13.70 -28.95 -10.06
N THR A 27 13.76 -28.26 -8.92
CA THR A 27 12.67 -28.15 -7.95
C THR A 27 12.59 -26.73 -7.36
N PRO A 28 11.44 -26.31 -6.82
CA PRO A 28 11.32 -25.03 -6.15
C PRO A 28 12.20 -24.92 -4.90
N GLU A 29 12.42 -26.05 -4.19
CA GLU A 29 13.30 -26.11 -3.02
C GLU A 29 14.77 -25.81 -3.41
N ALA A 30 15.19 -26.27 -4.57
CA ALA A 30 16.54 -25.98 -5.08
C ALA A 30 16.70 -24.49 -5.42
N ALA A 31 15.66 -23.85 -5.98
CA ALA A 31 15.65 -22.43 -6.27
C ALA A 31 15.73 -21.59 -4.98
N VAL A 32 14.90 -21.92 -4.01
CA VAL A 32 14.86 -21.22 -2.71
C VAL A 32 16.17 -21.43 -1.95
N LYS A 33 16.69 -22.65 -1.93
CA LYS A 33 17.97 -22.94 -1.26
C LYS A 33 19.12 -22.13 -1.85
N ASP A 34 19.24 -22.06 -3.18
CA ASP A 34 20.30 -21.27 -3.83
C ASP A 34 20.14 -19.77 -3.52
N LEU A 35 18.91 -19.23 -3.50
CA LEU A 35 18.67 -17.84 -3.12
C LEU A 35 19.14 -17.57 -1.69
N VAL A 36 18.72 -18.37 -0.73
CA VAL A 36 19.05 -18.18 0.69
C VAL A 36 20.55 -18.35 0.94
N ASP A 37 21.16 -19.38 0.39
CA ASP A 37 22.60 -19.64 0.55
C ASP A 37 23.45 -18.53 -0.09
N SER A 38 23.07 -18.06 -1.27
CA SER A 38 23.79 -17.01 -2.00
C SER A 38 23.62 -15.63 -1.34
N ALA A 39 22.42 -15.33 -0.80
CA ALA A 39 22.17 -14.13 -0.02
C ALA A 39 23.02 -14.11 1.26
N LYS A 40 23.04 -15.22 2.00
CA LYS A 40 23.87 -15.39 3.20
C LYS A 40 25.37 -15.25 2.90
N ALA A 41 25.84 -15.82 1.80
CA ALA A 41 27.22 -15.73 1.38
C ALA A 41 27.56 -14.40 0.70
N GLN A 42 26.59 -13.54 0.45
CA GLN A 42 26.71 -12.29 -0.30
C GLN A 42 27.42 -12.50 -1.67
N THR A 43 27.06 -13.59 -2.35
CA THR A 43 27.69 -13.99 -3.61
C THR A 43 27.49 -12.90 -4.67
N PRO A 44 28.54 -12.34 -5.29
CA PRO A 44 28.36 -11.26 -6.28
C PRO A 44 27.44 -11.67 -7.42
N GLY A 45 26.45 -10.80 -7.72
CA GLY A 45 25.52 -10.99 -8.84
C GLY A 45 24.50 -12.11 -8.64
N PHE A 46 24.33 -12.64 -7.44
CA PHE A 46 23.36 -13.71 -7.17
C PHE A 46 21.92 -13.30 -7.52
N GLY A 47 21.55 -12.07 -7.23
CA GLY A 47 20.21 -11.55 -7.52
C GLY A 47 19.90 -11.69 -9.02
N ASP A 48 20.74 -11.14 -9.89
CA ASP A 48 20.54 -11.20 -11.34
C ASP A 48 20.56 -12.65 -11.88
N ARG A 49 21.41 -13.51 -11.30
CA ARG A 49 21.50 -14.92 -11.68
C ARG A 49 20.24 -15.71 -11.30
N ILE A 50 19.75 -15.55 -10.07
CA ILE A 50 18.66 -16.37 -9.51
C ILE A 50 17.31 -15.77 -9.85
N LEU A 51 17.12 -14.47 -9.59
CA LEU A 51 15.85 -13.78 -9.76
C LEU A 51 15.64 -13.25 -11.19
N GLY A 52 16.70 -13.24 -12.00
CA GLY A 52 16.74 -12.51 -13.26
C GLY A 52 16.97 -11.00 -13.02
N LYS A 53 17.45 -10.29 -14.05
CA LYS A 53 17.72 -8.85 -13.94
C LYS A 53 16.47 -8.04 -13.52
N GLU A 54 15.33 -8.36 -14.09
CA GLU A 54 14.07 -7.68 -13.77
C GLU A 54 13.61 -7.99 -12.34
N GLY A 55 13.66 -9.26 -11.91
CA GLY A 55 13.31 -9.65 -10.55
C GLY A 55 14.24 -9.06 -9.50
N ALA A 56 15.55 -9.03 -9.76
CA ALA A 56 16.50 -8.38 -8.88
C ALA A 56 16.29 -6.86 -8.80
N ALA A 57 15.92 -6.22 -9.91
CA ALA A 57 15.63 -4.78 -9.93
C ALA A 57 14.39 -4.42 -9.10
N LEU A 58 13.38 -5.30 -9.05
CA LEU A 58 12.17 -5.09 -8.23
C LEU A 58 12.46 -5.05 -6.73
N LEU A 59 13.53 -5.71 -6.27
CA LEU A 59 13.90 -5.79 -4.86
C LEU A 59 14.95 -4.75 -4.43
N ARG A 60 15.41 -3.90 -5.35
CA ARG A 60 16.36 -2.82 -5.04
C ARG A 60 15.59 -1.53 -4.74
N SER A 61 15.96 -0.85 -3.66
CA SER A 61 15.43 0.48 -3.31
C SER A 61 16.04 1.58 -4.17
N GLY A 62 17.24 1.37 -4.68
CA GLY A 62 18.07 2.36 -5.34
C GLY A 62 19.07 3.06 -4.40
N ASP A 63 18.97 2.79 -3.08
CA ASP A 63 19.92 3.19 -2.06
C ASP A 63 20.74 1.97 -1.64
N PRO A 64 22.07 1.96 -1.82
CA PRO A 64 22.91 0.84 -1.45
C PRO A 64 22.93 0.51 0.05
N ASP A 65 22.77 1.50 0.92
CA ASP A 65 22.78 1.30 2.38
C ASP A 65 21.46 0.65 2.82
N GLU A 66 20.34 1.09 2.27
CA GLU A 66 19.04 0.47 2.47
C GLU A 66 18.99 -0.95 1.90
N ASP A 67 19.51 -1.17 0.69
CA ASP A 67 19.60 -2.51 0.08
C ASP A 67 20.43 -3.46 0.95
N ALA A 68 21.52 -2.98 1.57
CA ALA A 68 22.37 -3.78 2.47
C ALA A 68 21.62 -4.14 3.78
N GLU A 69 20.86 -3.22 4.37
CA GLU A 69 20.06 -3.50 5.57
C GLU A 69 18.91 -4.48 5.25
N ASN A 70 18.20 -4.27 4.13
CA ASN A 70 17.15 -5.20 3.66
C ASN A 70 17.70 -6.62 3.46
N LEU A 71 18.91 -6.76 2.90
CA LEU A 71 19.58 -8.06 2.74
C LEU A 71 19.91 -8.70 4.08
N LYS A 72 20.37 -7.91 5.05
CA LYS A 72 20.67 -8.37 6.41
C LYS A 72 19.40 -8.86 7.11
N GLU A 73 18.32 -8.07 7.06
CA GLU A 73 17.02 -8.46 7.63
C GLU A 73 16.47 -9.75 6.99
N PHE A 74 16.57 -9.87 5.66
CA PHE A 74 16.22 -11.11 4.97
C PHE A 74 17.02 -12.31 5.49
N ASN A 75 18.34 -12.19 5.64
CA ASN A 75 19.19 -13.25 6.14
C ASN A 75 18.86 -13.64 7.60
N GLU A 76 18.56 -12.67 8.45
CA GLU A 76 18.14 -12.91 9.84
C GLU A 76 16.77 -13.62 9.91
N ALA A 77 15.84 -13.21 9.06
CA ALA A 77 14.52 -13.84 8.96
C ALA A 77 14.65 -15.28 8.41
N ALA A 78 15.41 -15.47 7.34
CA ALA A 78 15.64 -16.78 6.73
C ALA A 78 16.35 -17.77 7.69
N ALA A 79 17.22 -17.28 8.56
CA ALA A 79 17.88 -18.11 9.58
C ALA A 79 16.89 -18.58 10.67
N LYS A 80 15.83 -17.84 10.94
CA LYS A 80 14.78 -18.25 11.92
C LYS A 80 13.82 -19.26 11.32
N LEU A 81 13.36 -19.01 10.10
CA LEU A 81 12.45 -19.89 9.36
C LEU A 81 12.63 -19.67 7.86
N THR A 82 12.73 -20.76 7.11
CA THR A 82 12.60 -20.79 5.64
C THR A 82 11.59 -21.88 5.29
N ALA A 83 10.51 -21.51 4.64
CA ALA A 83 9.44 -22.42 4.22
C ALA A 83 8.99 -22.07 2.78
N ILE A 84 8.36 -23.04 2.14
CA ILE A 84 7.77 -22.87 0.80
C ILE A 84 6.30 -23.19 0.92
N ASP A 85 5.48 -22.20 0.62
CA ASP A 85 4.04 -22.33 0.64
C ASP A 85 3.50 -22.54 -0.78
N ASP A 86 2.33 -23.16 -0.90
CA ASP A 86 1.60 -23.22 -2.16
C ASP A 86 0.94 -21.88 -2.45
N GLY A 87 1.20 -21.35 -3.63
CA GLY A 87 0.54 -20.16 -4.15
C GLY A 87 -0.53 -20.48 -5.19
N PRO A 88 -1.23 -19.47 -5.70
CA PRO A 88 -2.21 -19.62 -6.75
C PRO A 88 -1.56 -20.19 -8.04
N ASP A 89 -2.37 -20.86 -8.88
CA ASP A 89 -1.95 -21.41 -10.18
C ASP A 89 -0.73 -22.35 -10.11
N GLY A 90 -0.52 -23.05 -8.98
CA GLY A 90 0.60 -23.97 -8.80
C GLY A 90 1.96 -23.30 -8.61
N THR A 91 1.97 -22.00 -8.35
CA THR A 91 3.19 -21.26 -7.95
C THR A 91 3.66 -21.69 -6.56
N LYS A 92 4.92 -21.40 -6.24
CA LYS A 92 5.48 -21.62 -4.90
C LYS A 92 6.00 -20.30 -4.36
N ILE A 93 5.77 -20.04 -3.09
CA ILE A 93 6.08 -18.78 -2.43
C ILE A 93 7.08 -19.05 -1.31
N LEU A 94 8.23 -18.36 -1.35
CA LEU A 94 9.19 -18.38 -0.25
C LEU A 94 8.63 -17.55 0.92
N ARG A 95 8.53 -18.19 2.10
CA ARG A 95 8.22 -17.54 3.37
C ARG A 95 9.40 -17.62 4.32
N VAL A 96 9.73 -16.50 4.95
CA VAL A 96 10.83 -16.42 5.93
C VAL A 96 10.37 -15.78 7.25
N GLY A 97 11.04 -16.10 8.32
CA GLY A 97 10.85 -15.50 9.64
C GLY A 97 9.41 -15.65 10.14
N ASN A 98 8.81 -14.56 10.59
CA ASN A 98 7.48 -14.52 11.20
C ASN A 98 6.33 -14.42 10.18
N GLY A 99 6.51 -14.87 8.94
CA GLY A 99 5.46 -14.90 7.95
C GLY A 99 5.67 -13.97 6.75
N TRP A 100 6.78 -13.25 6.68
CA TRP A 100 7.09 -12.44 5.49
C TRP A 100 7.30 -13.36 4.26
N THR A 101 6.68 -13.00 3.15
CA THR A 101 6.78 -13.74 1.89
C THR A 101 7.48 -12.91 0.82
N LEU A 102 8.41 -13.57 0.11
CA LEU A 102 9.07 -12.95 -1.03
C LEU A 102 8.01 -12.66 -2.12
N PRO A 103 7.92 -11.42 -2.63
CA PRO A 103 6.92 -11.09 -3.63
C PRO A 103 7.12 -11.75 -5.00
N LEU A 104 8.30 -12.33 -5.27
CA LEU A 104 8.58 -13.06 -6.50
C LEU A 104 8.26 -14.56 -6.33
N PRO A 105 7.16 -15.08 -6.88
CA PRO A 105 6.83 -16.49 -6.79
C PRO A 105 7.75 -17.34 -7.66
N VAL A 106 7.96 -18.58 -7.29
CA VAL A 106 8.66 -19.58 -8.10
C VAL A 106 7.63 -20.30 -8.98
N VAL A 107 7.84 -20.30 -10.28
CA VAL A 107 6.95 -20.89 -11.28
C VAL A 107 7.61 -22.04 -12.03
N LYS A 108 6.81 -23.02 -12.46
CA LYS A 108 7.28 -24.11 -13.30
C LYS A 108 7.27 -23.69 -14.77
N THR A 109 8.38 -23.94 -15.48
CA THR A 109 8.55 -23.71 -16.91
C THR A 109 9.08 -24.98 -17.58
N ASP A 110 9.15 -24.99 -18.91
CA ASP A 110 9.75 -26.12 -19.66
C ASP A 110 11.23 -26.36 -19.28
N ALA A 111 11.96 -25.31 -18.89
CA ALA A 111 13.34 -25.38 -18.47
C ALA A 111 13.52 -25.78 -16.98
N GLY A 112 12.44 -25.87 -16.21
CA GLY A 112 12.46 -26.11 -14.76
C GLY A 112 11.78 -24.98 -13.98
N TRP A 113 12.09 -24.88 -12.68
CA TRP A 113 11.54 -23.88 -11.78
C TRP A 113 12.39 -22.61 -11.77
N LYS A 114 11.76 -21.43 -11.80
CA LYS A 114 12.42 -20.14 -11.73
C LYS A 114 11.55 -19.10 -11.04
N PHE A 115 12.15 -18.05 -10.49
CA PHE A 115 11.44 -16.88 -9.97
C PHE A 115 10.82 -16.10 -11.13
N ASP A 116 9.60 -15.61 -10.93
CA ASP A 116 8.83 -14.89 -11.97
C ASP A 116 8.73 -13.39 -11.62
N ALA A 117 9.45 -12.56 -12.38
CA ALA A 117 9.47 -11.12 -12.18
C ALA A 117 8.15 -10.44 -12.59
N VAL A 118 7.42 -10.99 -13.57
CA VAL A 118 6.14 -10.43 -14.02
C VAL A 118 5.09 -10.58 -12.92
N LYS A 119 4.93 -11.82 -12.42
CA LYS A 119 4.04 -12.07 -11.27
C LYS A 119 4.53 -11.35 -10.01
N GLY A 120 5.85 -11.19 -9.84
CA GLY A 120 6.43 -10.45 -8.73
C GLY A 120 6.05 -8.97 -8.76
N LYS A 121 6.08 -8.33 -9.91
CA LYS A 121 5.66 -6.94 -10.07
C LYS A 121 4.16 -6.77 -9.76
N GLU A 122 3.33 -7.70 -10.23
CA GLU A 122 1.90 -7.73 -9.93
C GLU A 122 1.64 -7.85 -8.43
N GLU A 123 2.32 -8.79 -7.76
CA GLU A 123 2.22 -9.00 -6.31
C GLU A 123 2.65 -7.76 -5.51
N MET A 124 3.76 -7.11 -5.88
CA MET A 124 4.20 -5.86 -5.25
C MET A 124 3.19 -4.73 -5.42
N THR A 125 2.58 -4.62 -6.61
CA THR A 125 1.49 -3.66 -6.84
C THR A 125 0.28 -3.99 -5.96
N ASN A 126 -0.14 -5.25 -5.88
CA ASN A 126 -1.26 -5.67 -5.04
C ASN A 126 -1.02 -5.38 -3.56
N ARG A 127 0.20 -5.62 -3.05
CA ARG A 127 0.57 -5.27 -1.66
C ARG A 127 0.51 -3.77 -1.41
N ARG A 128 1.04 -2.96 -2.33
CA ARG A 128 0.98 -1.49 -2.23
C ARG A 128 -0.47 -1.00 -2.26
N VAL A 129 -1.28 -1.49 -3.19
CA VAL A 129 -2.72 -1.17 -3.25
C VAL A 129 -3.40 -1.52 -1.94
N GLY A 130 -3.22 -2.74 -1.43
CA GLY A 130 -3.83 -3.17 -0.17
C GLY A 130 -3.39 -2.33 1.04
N PHE A 131 -2.09 -1.99 1.14
CA PHE A 131 -1.57 -1.10 2.18
C PHE A 131 -2.22 0.29 2.09
N ASN A 132 -2.23 0.90 0.90
CA ASN A 132 -2.77 2.24 0.69
C ASN A 132 -4.28 2.30 0.97
N GLU A 133 -5.03 1.25 0.60
CA GLU A 133 -6.47 1.16 0.89
C GLU A 133 -6.74 1.06 2.40
N LEU A 134 -5.97 0.26 3.12
CA LEU A 134 -6.06 0.20 4.58
C LEU A 134 -5.71 1.55 5.23
N SER A 135 -4.66 2.22 4.76
CA SER A 135 -4.31 3.58 5.23
C SER A 135 -5.43 4.58 4.94
N ALA A 136 -6.09 4.52 3.79
CA ALA A 136 -7.21 5.39 3.47
C ALA A 136 -8.44 5.14 4.37
N ILE A 137 -8.71 3.88 4.73
CA ILE A 137 -9.75 3.52 5.69
C ILE A 137 -9.44 4.09 7.08
N GLU A 138 -8.20 3.94 7.57
CA GLU A 138 -7.76 4.50 8.84
C GLU A 138 -7.80 6.04 8.82
N ALA A 139 -7.41 6.69 7.72
CA ALA A 139 -7.53 8.14 7.56
C ALA A 139 -9.00 8.60 7.60
N CYS A 140 -9.94 7.81 7.06
CA CYS A 140 -11.38 8.05 7.23
C CYS A 140 -11.81 8.02 8.70
N ARG A 141 -11.36 7.03 9.45
CA ARG A 141 -11.67 6.90 10.90
C ARG A 141 -11.07 8.05 11.71
N ALA A 142 -9.81 8.39 11.41
CA ALA A 142 -9.12 9.52 12.02
C ALA A 142 -9.82 10.85 11.72
N TYR A 143 -10.26 11.06 10.49
CA TYR A 143 -11.05 12.23 10.08
C TYR A 143 -12.30 12.40 10.92
N VAL A 144 -13.10 11.34 11.11
CA VAL A 144 -14.34 11.42 11.91
C VAL A 144 -14.03 11.80 13.35
N ALA A 145 -13.03 11.16 13.97
CA ALA A 145 -12.61 11.48 15.35
C ALA A 145 -12.07 12.92 15.47
N ALA A 146 -11.28 13.36 14.49
CA ALA A 146 -10.74 14.73 14.49
C ALA A 146 -11.84 15.79 14.32
N GLN A 147 -12.88 15.51 13.53
CA GLN A 147 -14.05 16.41 13.42
C GLN A 147 -14.80 16.54 14.74
N ASP A 148 -14.97 15.45 15.47
CA ASP A 148 -15.60 15.47 16.81
C ASP A 148 -14.79 16.28 17.83
N GLU A 149 -13.45 16.25 17.74
CA GLU A 149 -12.58 17.08 18.56
C GLU A 149 -12.63 18.55 18.14
N TYR A 150 -12.54 18.84 16.84
CA TYR A 150 -12.63 20.21 16.31
C TYR A 150 -13.93 20.89 16.75
N PHE A 151 -15.05 20.19 16.67
CA PHE A 151 -16.37 20.69 17.08
C PHE A 151 -16.44 21.11 18.55
N LYS A 152 -15.59 20.53 19.42
CA LYS A 152 -15.52 20.86 20.85
C LYS A 152 -14.66 22.09 21.15
N LEU A 153 -13.68 22.37 20.29
CA LEU A 153 -12.60 23.32 20.59
C LEU A 153 -12.97 24.79 20.34
N ASP A 154 -13.89 25.13 19.41
CA ASP A 154 -14.12 26.50 18.94
C ASP A 154 -12.79 27.24 18.60
N PRO A 155 -12.00 26.70 17.64
CA PRO A 155 -10.62 27.14 17.48
C PRO A 155 -10.46 28.53 16.86
N ASP A 156 -11.49 29.09 16.26
CA ASP A 156 -11.51 30.47 15.74
C ASP A 156 -12.14 31.47 16.72
N GLY A 157 -12.61 30.98 17.89
CA GLY A 157 -13.12 31.82 18.99
C GLY A 157 -14.39 32.61 18.65
N ASN A 158 -15.16 32.17 17.67
CA ASN A 158 -16.37 32.84 17.22
C ASN A 158 -17.60 32.52 18.10
N GLY A 159 -17.48 31.60 19.05
CA GLY A 159 -18.55 31.13 19.93
C GLY A 159 -19.52 30.15 19.29
N LEU A 160 -19.21 29.68 18.08
CA LEU A 160 -20.01 28.71 17.35
C LEU A 160 -19.30 27.35 17.32
N ARG A 161 -20.00 26.30 17.68
CA ARG A 161 -19.48 24.93 17.47
C ARG A 161 -19.74 24.51 16.05
N GLU A 162 -18.66 24.28 15.31
CA GLU A 162 -18.70 23.88 13.92
C GLU A 162 -17.63 22.86 13.57
N TYR A 163 -17.80 22.15 12.50
CA TYR A 163 -16.84 21.21 11.96
C TYR A 163 -15.83 21.90 11.02
N ALA A 164 -14.63 21.40 10.94
CA ALA A 164 -13.62 21.93 10.03
C ALA A 164 -14.02 21.72 8.56
N THR A 165 -13.80 22.75 7.76
CA THR A 165 -14.02 22.69 6.30
C THR A 165 -12.78 22.30 5.51
N LYS A 166 -11.62 22.14 6.18
CA LYS A 166 -10.32 21.80 5.62
C LYS A 166 -9.67 20.69 6.44
N ILE A 167 -8.85 19.88 5.79
CA ILE A 167 -7.98 18.90 6.49
C ILE A 167 -6.77 19.63 7.04
N ILE A 168 -6.04 20.36 6.20
CA ILE A 168 -4.89 21.17 6.60
C ILE A 168 -5.34 22.64 6.72
N SER A 169 -5.01 23.27 7.83
CA SER A 169 -5.34 24.67 8.08
C SER A 169 -4.59 25.61 7.13
N THR A 170 -5.20 26.75 6.85
CA THR A 170 -4.52 27.86 6.21
C THR A 170 -3.36 28.33 7.09
N PRO A 171 -2.17 28.62 6.56
CA PRO A 171 -1.05 29.11 7.35
C PRO A 171 -1.41 30.29 8.26
N GLY A 172 -1.09 30.14 9.57
CA GLY A 172 -1.42 31.10 10.61
C GLY A 172 -2.88 31.10 11.07
N LYS A 173 -3.66 30.04 10.72
CA LYS A 173 -5.05 29.86 11.19
C LYS A 173 -5.27 28.46 11.74
N HIS A 174 -6.35 28.28 12.48
CA HIS A 174 -6.84 26.98 12.99
C HIS A 174 -8.17 26.62 12.28
N ASP A 175 -8.27 26.82 10.97
CA ASP A 175 -9.49 26.64 10.15
C ASP A 175 -9.55 25.26 9.44
N GLY A 176 -8.75 24.28 9.93
CA GLY A 176 -8.71 22.91 9.48
C GLY A 176 -8.44 21.95 10.63
N LEU A 177 -8.34 20.66 10.34
CA LEU A 177 -8.11 19.61 11.35
C LEU A 177 -6.65 19.49 11.77
N TYR A 178 -5.73 20.05 11.00
CA TYR A 178 -4.30 20.06 11.33
C TYR A 178 -3.71 21.46 11.18
N TRP A 179 -2.88 21.85 12.17
CA TRP A 179 -1.97 22.97 12.17
C TRP A 179 -0.70 22.59 12.95
N PRO A 180 0.48 23.14 12.61
CA PRO A 180 1.69 22.93 13.39
C PRO A 180 1.55 23.53 14.79
N ARG A 181 2.03 22.81 15.80
CA ARG A 181 2.00 23.28 17.19
C ARG A 181 2.83 24.55 17.36
N GLU A 182 2.26 25.59 17.97
CA GLU A 182 3.00 26.77 18.43
C GLU A 182 3.60 26.54 19.83
N ASP A 183 2.91 25.78 20.68
CA ASP A 183 3.37 25.36 22.01
C ASP A 183 2.81 23.97 22.40
N GLN A 184 3.09 23.52 23.65
CA GLN A 184 2.66 22.21 24.12
C GLN A 184 1.14 22.08 24.30
N ALA A 185 0.41 23.17 24.44
CA ALA A 185 -1.03 23.18 24.65
C ALA A 185 -1.80 23.33 23.31
N ASP A 186 -1.12 23.76 22.26
CA ASP A 186 -1.68 23.95 20.93
C ASP A 186 -1.67 22.64 20.14
N ILE A 187 -2.67 21.79 20.41
CA ILE A 187 -2.81 20.46 19.83
C ILE A 187 -3.89 20.49 18.76
N SER A 188 -3.52 20.14 17.52
CA SER A 188 -4.50 20.02 16.43
C SER A 188 -5.30 18.73 16.53
N PRO A 189 -6.56 18.67 16.05
CA PRO A 189 -7.40 17.48 16.15
C PRO A 189 -6.84 16.22 15.46
N LEU A 190 -5.98 16.36 14.45
CA LEU A 190 -5.31 15.22 13.80
C LEU A 190 -4.02 14.78 14.48
N ASP A 191 -3.55 15.51 15.49
CA ASP A 191 -2.37 15.09 16.25
C ASP A 191 -2.57 13.68 16.84
N GLY A 192 -1.59 12.79 16.61
CA GLY A 192 -1.62 11.43 17.13
C GLY A 192 -2.45 10.43 16.32
N PHE A 193 -3.19 10.87 15.29
CA PHE A 193 -3.89 9.97 14.36
C PHE A 193 -3.08 9.72 13.08
N ILE A 194 -2.33 10.70 12.62
CA ILE A 194 -1.47 10.65 11.43
C ILE A 194 -0.08 11.15 11.85
N ASP A 195 0.97 10.68 11.21
CA ASP A 195 2.33 11.11 11.53
C ASP A 195 2.49 12.62 11.33
N ASP A 196 2.93 13.31 12.40
CA ASP A 196 3.11 14.77 12.40
C ASP A 196 4.07 15.26 11.32
N ALA A 197 5.09 14.47 10.96
CA ALA A 197 6.05 14.84 9.93
C ALA A 197 5.40 14.87 8.55
N ASP A 198 4.50 13.91 8.26
CA ASP A 198 3.75 13.87 7.01
C ASP A 198 2.77 15.03 6.90
N LEU A 199 2.08 15.38 7.99
CA LEU A 199 1.14 16.51 8.04
C LEU A 199 1.87 17.85 7.93
N ALA A 200 2.99 18.02 8.66
CA ALA A 200 3.80 19.23 8.63
C ALA A 200 4.39 19.50 7.24
N GLY A 201 4.82 18.45 6.52
CA GLY A 201 5.31 18.55 5.16
C GLY A 201 4.27 19.04 4.14
N ARG A 202 2.98 18.93 4.49
CA ARG A 202 1.84 19.36 3.63
C ARG A 202 1.32 20.75 3.96
N TYR A 203 1.72 21.31 5.10
CA TYR A 203 1.25 22.62 5.57
C TYR A 203 1.74 23.74 4.66
N GLY A 204 0.81 24.48 4.07
CA GLY A 204 1.11 25.58 3.14
C GLY A 204 1.47 25.13 1.70
N HIS A 205 1.35 23.87 1.38
CA HIS A 205 1.58 23.32 0.04
C HIS A 205 0.27 22.91 -0.66
N GLU A 206 0.35 22.72 -1.98
CA GLU A 206 -0.77 22.15 -2.76
C GLU A 206 -1.04 20.73 -2.30
N PRO A 207 -2.31 20.24 -2.40
CA PRO A 207 -2.67 18.90 -1.99
C PRO A 207 -1.89 17.82 -2.76
N GLU A 208 -1.14 17.00 -2.02
CA GLU A 208 -0.45 15.83 -2.54
C GLU A 208 -1.09 14.54 -1.99
N PRO A 209 -0.96 13.41 -2.70
CA PRO A 209 -1.48 12.15 -2.20
C PRO A 209 -0.81 11.76 -0.87
N TYR A 210 -1.59 11.26 0.08
CA TYR A 210 -1.13 10.60 1.29
C TYR A 210 -1.35 9.10 1.12
N ASP A 211 -0.31 8.27 1.27
CA ASP A 211 -0.35 6.83 0.99
C ASP A 211 -1.08 6.50 -0.32
N GLY A 212 -0.75 7.23 -1.39
CA GLY A 212 -1.32 7.02 -2.71
C GLY A 212 -2.77 7.48 -2.89
N TYR A 213 -3.38 8.20 -1.91
CA TYR A 213 -4.75 8.69 -1.94
C TYR A 213 -4.85 10.20 -1.83
N TYR A 214 -5.81 10.78 -2.55
CA TYR A 214 -6.30 12.13 -2.32
C TYR A 214 -7.50 12.11 -1.38
N PHE A 215 -7.61 13.13 -0.55
CA PHE A 215 -8.69 13.31 0.42
C PHE A 215 -9.36 14.67 0.26
N ARG A 216 -10.69 14.73 0.45
CA ARG A 216 -11.42 16.00 0.43
C ARG A 216 -12.66 15.93 1.29
N ILE A 217 -12.88 17.00 2.09
CA ILE A 217 -14.12 17.22 2.86
C ILE A 217 -15.27 17.54 1.91
N LEU A 218 -16.42 16.92 2.14
CA LEU A 218 -17.67 17.11 1.41
C LEU A 218 -18.59 18.08 2.19
N ASN A 219 -19.28 18.97 1.46
CA ASN A 219 -20.07 20.02 2.07
C ASN A 219 -21.57 19.72 2.12
N ALA A 220 -21.98 18.53 1.70
CA ALA A 220 -23.38 18.13 1.66
C ALA A 220 -23.53 16.61 1.68
N GLN A 221 -24.73 16.15 1.95
CA GLN A 221 -25.10 14.75 1.71
C GLN A 221 -26.26 14.62 0.72
N GLY A 222 -26.33 13.45 0.10
CA GLY A 222 -27.38 13.09 -0.86
C GLY A 222 -28.53 12.31 -0.22
N PRO A 223 -29.55 11.95 -1.04
CA PRO A 223 -30.78 11.34 -0.54
C PRO A 223 -30.62 9.94 0.05
N ALA A 224 -29.53 9.20 -0.27
CA ALA A 224 -29.27 7.88 0.28
C ALA A 224 -28.57 7.91 1.63
N ALA A 225 -28.08 9.07 2.05
CA ALA A 225 -27.48 9.23 3.37
C ALA A 225 -28.57 9.29 4.47
N PRO A 226 -28.27 8.86 5.70
CA PRO A 226 -29.17 9.04 6.85
C PRO A 226 -29.61 10.50 7.00
N GLY A 227 -30.90 10.76 7.18
CA GLY A 227 -31.45 12.12 7.26
C GLY A 227 -31.79 12.76 5.90
N GLY A 228 -31.46 12.11 4.77
CA GLY A 228 -31.77 12.60 3.42
C GLY A 228 -30.85 13.74 2.95
N ALA A 229 -31.17 14.30 1.77
CA ALA A 229 -30.32 15.30 1.13
C ALA A 229 -30.38 16.66 1.87
N HIS A 230 -29.20 17.18 2.28
CA HIS A 230 -29.04 18.54 2.80
C HIS A 230 -27.58 19.03 2.69
N SER A 231 -27.41 20.34 2.83
CA SER A 231 -26.09 20.97 2.94
C SER A 231 -25.58 20.84 4.39
N TYR A 232 -24.29 20.56 4.56
CA TYR A 232 -23.65 20.68 5.86
C TYR A 232 -23.30 22.12 6.23
N LEU A 233 -23.30 23.03 5.22
CA LEU A 233 -23.05 24.45 5.41
C LEU A 233 -24.36 25.20 5.63
N VAL A 234 -24.44 25.93 6.75
CA VAL A 234 -25.52 26.86 7.09
C VAL A 234 -24.92 28.24 7.29
N ASN A 235 -25.25 29.20 6.48
CA ASN A 235 -24.64 30.54 6.48
C ASN A 235 -23.11 30.57 6.40
N GLY A 236 -22.52 29.59 5.73
CA GLY A 236 -21.06 29.46 5.58
C GLY A 236 -20.36 28.63 6.66
N HIS A 237 -21.07 28.24 7.73
CA HIS A 237 -20.57 27.45 8.84
C HIS A 237 -20.94 25.97 8.68
N MET A 238 -20.01 25.06 8.87
CA MET A 238 -20.25 23.60 8.78
C MET A 238 -20.82 23.07 10.10
N ILE A 239 -22.15 23.19 10.28
CA ILE A 239 -22.83 22.85 11.54
C ILE A 239 -23.91 21.77 11.39
N ALA A 240 -24.19 21.30 10.16
CA ALA A 240 -25.25 20.33 9.91
C ALA A 240 -24.72 18.96 9.52
N GLY A 241 -23.48 18.64 9.90
CA GLY A 241 -22.79 17.38 9.64
C GLY A 241 -21.47 17.57 8.90
N HIS A 242 -20.76 16.46 8.66
CA HIS A 242 -19.51 16.45 7.94
C HIS A 242 -19.33 15.13 7.21
N ALA A 243 -18.55 15.12 6.12
CA ALA A 243 -18.14 13.90 5.45
C ALA A 243 -16.86 14.13 4.64
N MET A 244 -16.20 13.04 4.28
CA MET A 244 -14.98 13.03 3.47
C MET A 244 -15.07 11.99 2.35
N VAL A 245 -14.40 12.26 1.23
CA VAL A 245 -14.12 11.30 0.18
C VAL A 245 -12.61 11.08 0.09
N ALA A 246 -12.21 9.82 -0.11
CA ALA A 246 -10.86 9.42 -0.44
C ALA A 246 -10.86 8.65 -1.78
N TRP A 247 -9.91 8.96 -2.67
CA TRP A 247 -9.78 8.28 -3.95
C TRP A 247 -8.31 8.10 -4.34
N PRO A 248 -7.93 6.97 -5.02
CA PRO A 248 -6.56 6.71 -5.39
C PRO A 248 -6.03 7.74 -6.41
N ALA A 249 -4.77 8.14 -6.23
CA ALA A 249 -4.06 9.04 -7.14
C ALA A 249 -3.85 8.40 -8.52
N ALA A 250 -3.62 7.07 -8.55
CA ALA A 250 -3.45 6.27 -9.76
C ALA A 250 -4.26 4.97 -9.66
N TYR A 251 -5.41 4.92 -10.34
CA TYR A 251 -6.28 3.74 -10.35
C TYR A 251 -5.54 2.48 -10.82
N GLY A 252 -5.62 1.41 -10.03
CA GLY A 252 -4.97 0.13 -10.29
C GLY A 252 -3.47 0.08 -9.97
N ASP A 253 -2.88 1.20 -9.53
CA ASP A 253 -1.48 1.27 -9.10
C ASP A 253 -1.33 1.73 -7.65
N SER A 254 -1.98 2.82 -7.25
CA SER A 254 -1.99 3.28 -5.86
C SER A 254 -3.22 2.81 -5.07
N GLY A 255 -4.29 2.40 -5.73
CA GLY A 255 -5.52 1.89 -5.15
C GLY A 255 -6.55 1.54 -6.23
N VAL A 256 -7.56 0.78 -5.86
CA VAL A 256 -8.70 0.38 -6.71
C VAL A 256 -10.00 0.95 -6.15
N GLU A 257 -10.21 0.81 -4.84
CA GLU A 257 -11.39 1.30 -4.16
C GLU A 257 -11.30 2.80 -3.85
N SER A 258 -12.42 3.49 -3.87
CA SER A 258 -12.60 4.83 -3.31
C SER A 258 -13.48 4.74 -2.07
N PHE A 259 -13.26 5.63 -1.11
CA PHE A 259 -13.93 5.58 0.19
C PHE A 259 -14.71 6.86 0.44
N ILE A 260 -15.86 6.73 1.12
CA ILE A 260 -16.58 7.85 1.71
C ILE A 260 -16.89 7.54 3.17
N CYS A 261 -16.76 8.53 4.03
CA CYS A 261 -17.08 8.45 5.44
C CYS A 261 -17.73 9.74 5.93
N GLY A 262 -18.50 9.68 6.99
CA GLY A 262 -19.21 10.82 7.53
C GLY A 262 -19.48 10.68 9.01
N GLU A 263 -20.28 11.58 9.58
CA GLU A 263 -20.60 11.71 11.00
C GLU A 263 -21.02 10.40 11.69
N ASN A 264 -21.61 9.45 10.95
CA ASN A 264 -22.03 8.16 11.48
C ASN A 264 -20.86 7.19 11.74
N GLY A 265 -19.61 7.55 11.39
CA GLY A 265 -18.41 6.73 11.56
C GLY A 265 -18.32 5.51 10.63
N VAL A 266 -19.30 5.33 9.73
CA VAL A 266 -19.28 4.20 8.78
C VAL A 266 -18.44 4.57 7.57
N VAL A 267 -17.47 3.70 7.24
CA VAL A 267 -16.68 3.82 6.01
C VAL A 267 -17.32 2.96 4.92
N TYR A 268 -17.59 3.57 3.77
CA TYR A 268 -18.10 2.88 2.60
C TYR A 268 -17.04 2.87 1.51
N GLN A 269 -17.00 1.79 0.73
CA GLN A 269 -16.08 1.63 -0.41
C GLN A 269 -16.84 1.40 -1.71
N LYS A 270 -16.23 1.83 -2.81
CA LYS A 270 -16.70 1.60 -4.17
C LYS A 270 -15.59 1.72 -5.19
N ASN A 271 -15.49 0.72 -6.07
CA ASN A 271 -14.66 0.82 -7.26
C ASN A 271 -15.32 1.75 -8.28
N LEU A 272 -14.73 2.94 -8.48
CA LEU A 272 -15.22 3.93 -9.45
C LEU A 272 -14.66 3.69 -10.87
N GLY A 273 -13.77 2.70 -11.04
CA GLY A 273 -13.18 2.32 -12.32
C GLY A 273 -12.09 3.29 -12.82
N PRO A 274 -11.67 3.15 -14.08
CA PRO A 274 -10.54 3.92 -14.64
C PRO A 274 -10.70 5.46 -14.59
N ASN A 275 -11.93 5.96 -14.42
CA ASN A 275 -12.22 7.40 -14.31
C ASN A 275 -12.21 7.91 -12.87
N THR A 276 -11.69 7.13 -11.92
CA THR A 276 -11.72 7.43 -10.48
C THR A 276 -11.19 8.83 -10.15
N ALA A 277 -10.09 9.26 -10.75
CA ALA A 277 -9.51 10.59 -10.50
C ALA A 277 -10.52 11.73 -10.77
N ALA A 278 -11.22 11.67 -11.91
CA ALA A 278 -12.22 12.70 -12.26
C ALA A 278 -13.48 12.60 -11.38
N LEU A 279 -13.96 11.38 -11.11
CA LEU A 279 -15.15 11.14 -10.30
C LEU A 279 -14.91 11.52 -8.83
N GLY A 280 -13.79 11.14 -8.25
CA GLY A 280 -13.41 11.52 -6.89
C GLY A 280 -13.23 13.02 -6.74
N ALA A 281 -12.49 13.65 -7.69
CA ALA A 281 -12.30 15.10 -7.68
C ALA A 281 -13.60 15.90 -7.87
N SER A 282 -14.61 15.38 -8.56
CA SER A 282 -15.91 16.05 -8.78
C SER A 282 -16.99 15.70 -7.74
N MET A 283 -16.75 14.71 -6.87
CA MET A 283 -17.73 14.27 -5.87
C MET A 283 -18.02 15.40 -4.87
N SER A 284 -19.22 15.86 -4.76
CA SER A 284 -19.61 16.99 -3.91
C SER A 284 -20.50 16.62 -2.73
N GLN A 285 -21.00 15.38 -2.69
CA GLN A 285 -21.95 14.92 -1.70
C GLN A 285 -21.58 13.53 -1.17
N TYR A 286 -21.74 13.36 0.13
CA TYR A 286 -21.78 12.04 0.77
C TYR A 286 -23.10 11.35 0.47
N ASN A 287 -23.09 10.34 -0.38
CA ASN A 287 -24.30 9.64 -0.81
C ASN A 287 -24.07 8.13 -0.93
N PRO A 288 -24.07 7.38 0.20
CA PRO A 288 -23.87 5.94 0.21
C PRO A 288 -25.12 5.19 -0.27
N ASP A 289 -25.38 5.23 -1.58
CA ASP A 289 -26.45 4.47 -2.22
C ASP A 289 -26.09 2.96 -2.30
N ALA A 290 -27.00 2.15 -2.86
CA ALA A 290 -26.86 0.70 -2.95
C ALA A 290 -25.63 0.22 -3.77
N SER A 291 -24.91 1.11 -4.42
CA SER A 291 -23.67 0.81 -5.15
C SER A 291 -22.41 0.91 -4.29
N TRP A 292 -22.53 1.43 -3.09
CA TRP A 292 -21.49 1.47 -2.07
C TRP A 292 -21.64 0.30 -1.11
N THR A 293 -20.52 -0.28 -0.69
CA THR A 293 -20.46 -1.36 0.32
C THR A 293 -19.78 -0.88 1.59
N VAL A 294 -20.26 -1.32 2.75
CA VAL A 294 -19.62 -1.02 4.03
C VAL A 294 -18.29 -1.77 4.11
N VAL A 295 -17.25 -1.07 4.58
CA VAL A 295 -15.98 -1.70 4.92
C VAL A 295 -16.13 -2.44 6.26
N GLU A 296 -15.80 -3.73 6.27
CA GLU A 296 -15.84 -4.59 7.47
C GLU A 296 -14.62 -4.37 8.39
#